data_c9196669c4f1822a504daae6551d7163
#
_entry.id   c9196669c4f1822a504daae6551d7163
#
_cell.length_a   1.000
_cell.length_b   1.000
_cell.length_c   1.000
_cell.angle_alpha   90.00
_cell.angle_beta   90.00
_cell.angle_gamma   90.00
#
_symmetry.space_group_name_H-M   'P 1'
#
loop_
_entity.id
_entity.type
_entity.pdbx_description
1 polymer ?
#
loop_
_entity_poly.entity_id
_entity_poly.type
_entity_poly.pdbx_seq_one_letter_code
_entity_poly.pdbx_strand_id
1 'polypeptide(L)'
;MARRLALPALLSALALAGCSTLPVEGPSARDVTGQAGDQTYALVELDAAISQMLRAVPTEASASLAGAESTAPLDRIGVGDTLSVSIYEPSGALFGARGGGGTVQGASQTLPPAVVADSGTIQIPFAGAVAVEGLTVAEAGAAVRRALIGRVGNPQVTVTRAEAPSTGVTVLGEVRTPGRVPLSVSRDRLLDVIAASGGPSRSPEEIEVVVSRGQTSWRAPYTAVTTRFDQNVRLAPGDRVSLEYRPRRYSVMGALGAVSQAEMGPGALTLAAALARAGAPNPNTADARSVLVFRFESPAVARALGVTQPTSPRGVPVVYRLDLSGPYGMFVASDFEIRPDDLVFVPRAGSTELREFFELVQSVTRVVYDVSVTSALNLD
;
A
#
# COMPACT_ATOMS: atom_id res chain seq x y z
N MET A 1 68.93 -25.47 9.85
CA MET A 1 67.61 -25.58 9.18
C MET A 1 66.41 -25.15 10.04
N ALA A 2 66.57 -24.75 11.29
CA ALA A 2 65.44 -24.45 12.23
C ALA A 2 64.88 -22.98 12.18
N ARG A 3 65.52 -22.07 11.42
CA ARG A 3 65.19 -20.64 11.43
C ARG A 3 64.18 -20.19 10.36
N ARG A 4 63.82 -21.07 9.40
CA ARG A 4 62.91 -20.76 8.28
C ARG A 4 61.43 -21.15 8.51
N LEU A 5 61.15 -21.89 9.58
CA LEU A 5 59.79 -22.34 9.90
C LEU A 5 59.07 -21.47 10.94
N ALA A 6 59.75 -20.53 11.59
CA ALA A 6 59.16 -19.68 12.63
C ALA A 6 58.34 -18.50 12.06
N LEU A 7 58.65 -18.01 10.84
CA LEU A 7 57.95 -16.86 10.26
C LEU A 7 56.53 -17.15 9.80
N PRO A 8 56.23 -18.29 9.12
CA PRO A 8 54.84 -18.59 8.75
C PRO A 8 53.93 -18.95 9.94
N ALA A 9 54.51 -19.55 10.99
CA ALA A 9 53.74 -19.86 12.22
C ALA A 9 53.38 -18.57 12.98
N LEU A 10 54.24 -17.54 12.99
CA LEU A 10 53.92 -16.23 13.63
C LEU A 10 52.88 -15.45 12.83
N LEU A 11 52.90 -15.49 11.48
CA LEU A 11 51.87 -14.88 10.66
C LEU A 11 50.49 -15.57 10.80
N SER A 12 50.46 -16.90 10.91
CA SER A 12 49.22 -17.65 11.15
C SER A 12 48.61 -17.37 12.55
N ALA A 13 49.45 -17.21 13.56
CA ALA A 13 48.99 -16.82 14.90
C ALA A 13 48.44 -15.40 14.97
N LEU A 14 49.01 -14.45 14.21
CA LEU A 14 48.50 -13.08 14.08
C LEU A 14 47.15 -13.02 13.33
N ALA A 15 46.96 -13.87 12.31
CA ALA A 15 45.70 -13.93 11.56
C ALA A 15 44.54 -14.53 12.38
N LEU A 16 44.81 -15.45 13.32
CA LEU A 16 43.78 -15.98 14.23
C LEU A 16 43.42 -15.02 15.36
N ALA A 17 44.30 -14.09 15.75
CA ALA A 17 44.00 -13.07 16.77
C ALA A 17 43.09 -11.94 16.24
N GLY A 18 43.00 -11.76 14.93
CA GLY A 18 42.16 -10.73 14.28
C GLY A 18 40.67 -11.05 14.21
N CYS A 19 40.27 -12.31 14.40
CA CYS A 19 38.84 -12.73 14.33
C CYS A 19 38.07 -12.56 15.64
N SER A 20 38.73 -12.17 16.74
CA SER A 20 38.07 -12.00 18.05
C SER A 20 37.59 -10.59 18.34
N THR A 21 37.76 -9.64 17.42
CA THR A 21 37.40 -8.21 17.58
C THR A 21 36.14 -7.78 16.84
N LEU A 22 35.36 -8.71 16.30
CA LEU A 22 34.00 -8.36 15.88
C LEU A 22 33.16 -8.24 17.13
N PRO A 23 32.54 -7.08 17.41
CA PRO A 23 31.66 -6.93 18.55
C PRO A 23 30.45 -7.83 18.33
N VAL A 24 30.41 -8.94 19.03
CA VAL A 24 29.26 -9.85 19.10
C VAL A 24 28.13 -9.17 19.90
N GLU A 25 28.40 -8.04 20.52
CA GLU A 25 27.59 -7.39 21.53
C GLU A 25 27.55 -5.89 21.25
N GLY A 26 26.38 -5.35 20.99
CA GLY A 26 26.19 -3.91 20.77
C GLY A 26 26.59 -3.04 21.96
N PRO A 27 26.39 -1.71 21.85
CA PRO A 27 26.85 -0.73 22.82
C PRO A 27 26.28 -0.93 24.23
N SER A 28 27.02 -0.47 25.26
CA SER A 28 26.45 -0.38 26.59
C SER A 28 25.45 0.77 26.69
N ALA A 29 24.54 0.70 27.66
CA ALA A 29 23.58 1.77 27.91
C ALA A 29 24.26 3.12 28.15
N ARG A 30 25.42 3.14 28.87
CA ARG A 30 26.16 4.35 29.14
C ARG A 30 26.71 5.03 27.90
N ASP A 31 27.06 4.26 26.91
CA ASP A 31 27.62 4.77 25.65
C ASP A 31 26.57 5.46 24.78
N VAL A 32 25.33 4.95 24.81
CA VAL A 32 24.20 5.60 24.12
C VAL A 32 23.72 6.85 24.88
N THR A 33 23.81 6.86 26.22
CA THR A 33 23.30 7.96 27.05
C THR A 33 24.36 8.99 27.40
N GLY A 34 25.65 8.66 27.35
CA GLY A 34 26.75 9.49 27.89
C GLY A 34 27.31 10.57 26.97
N GLN A 35 27.01 10.56 25.68
CA GLN A 35 27.57 11.53 24.72
C GLN A 35 26.51 12.55 24.24
N ALA A 36 26.08 13.43 25.11
CA ALA A 36 25.02 14.40 24.82
C ALA A 36 25.41 15.59 23.90
N GLY A 37 26.64 15.65 23.37
CA GLY A 37 27.18 16.86 22.72
C GLY A 37 27.27 16.83 21.19
N ASP A 38 27.39 15.66 20.55
CA ASP A 38 27.58 15.54 19.07
C ASP A 38 26.79 14.38 18.47
N GLN A 39 25.60 14.13 19.02
CA GLN A 39 24.77 12.99 18.57
C GLN A 39 23.94 13.36 17.36
N THR A 40 24.00 12.51 16.34
CA THR A 40 23.16 12.59 15.13
C THR A 40 21.71 12.14 15.39
N TYR A 41 21.35 11.77 16.62
CA TYR A 41 20.02 11.33 17.06
C TYR A 41 19.61 12.03 18.36
N ALA A 42 18.30 12.07 18.62
CA ALA A 42 17.75 12.53 19.89
C ALA A 42 17.56 11.35 20.85
N LEU A 43 17.96 11.52 22.11
CA LEU A 43 17.64 10.58 23.18
C LEU A 43 16.41 11.10 23.95
N VAL A 44 15.38 10.27 24.07
CA VAL A 44 14.13 10.59 24.75
C VAL A 44 13.86 9.54 25.82
N GLU A 45 13.70 9.98 27.09
CA GLU A 45 13.26 9.09 28.17
C GLU A 45 11.79 8.75 27.95
N LEU A 46 11.48 7.46 27.86
CA LEU A 46 10.13 6.99 27.59
C LEU A 46 9.35 6.87 28.92
N ASP A 47 8.36 7.71 29.07
CA ASP A 47 7.38 7.67 30.16
C ASP A 47 5.94 7.56 29.63
N ALA A 48 4.95 7.54 30.53
CA ALA A 48 3.55 7.46 30.14
C ALA A 48 3.08 8.69 29.36
N ALA A 49 3.61 9.89 29.67
CA ALA A 49 3.22 11.11 28.98
C ALA A 49 3.71 11.11 27.52
N ILE A 50 4.97 10.72 27.31
CA ILE A 50 5.54 10.53 25.96
C ILE A 50 4.79 9.45 25.19
N SER A 51 4.48 8.31 25.83
CA SER A 51 3.70 7.24 25.17
C SER A 51 2.31 7.72 24.72
N GLN A 52 1.60 8.46 25.58
CA GLN A 52 0.30 9.04 25.26
C GLN A 52 0.40 10.10 24.15
N MET A 53 1.39 10.97 24.21
CA MET A 53 1.63 11.98 23.17
C MET A 53 1.90 11.34 21.81
N LEU A 54 2.73 10.29 21.75
CA LEU A 54 3.03 9.56 20.51
C LEU A 54 1.80 8.90 19.88
N ARG A 55 0.81 8.50 20.68
CA ARG A 55 -0.48 7.99 20.17
C ARG A 55 -1.40 9.11 19.68
N ALA A 56 -1.34 10.28 20.32
CA ALA A 56 -2.19 11.42 19.99
C ALA A 56 -1.74 12.15 18.72
N VAL A 57 -0.44 12.13 18.39
CA VAL A 57 0.08 12.74 17.16
C VAL A 57 -0.21 11.81 15.99
N PRO A 58 -1.04 12.24 15.01
CA PRO A 58 -1.29 11.43 13.83
C PRO A 58 0.05 11.15 13.13
N THR A 59 0.35 9.89 12.91
CA THR A 59 1.41 9.53 11.97
C THR A 59 0.93 10.01 10.61
N GLU A 60 1.46 11.15 10.14
CA GLU A 60 1.11 11.65 8.82
C GLU A 60 1.46 10.57 7.81
N ALA A 61 0.42 9.93 7.29
CA ALA A 61 0.58 9.15 6.09
C ALA A 61 0.94 10.15 4.99
N SER A 62 2.22 10.24 4.64
CA SER A 62 2.71 11.02 3.49
C SER A 62 2.09 10.53 2.17
N ALA A 63 1.31 9.47 2.24
CA ALA A 63 0.68 8.78 1.15
C ALA A 63 -0.84 9.06 1.18
N SER A 64 -1.35 9.65 0.11
CA SER A 64 -2.77 9.98 -0.02
C SER A 64 -3.28 9.66 -1.41
N LEU A 65 -4.47 9.05 -1.45
CA LEU A 65 -5.21 8.78 -2.68
C LEU A 65 -6.10 9.96 -3.10
N ALA A 66 -6.24 11.01 -2.30
CA ALA A 66 -7.14 12.13 -2.61
C ALA A 66 -6.88 12.76 -3.98
N GLY A 67 -5.63 12.77 -4.45
CA GLY A 67 -5.27 13.23 -5.79
C GLY A 67 -5.75 12.33 -6.94
N ALA A 68 -6.19 11.11 -6.64
CA ALA A 68 -6.73 10.17 -7.63
C ALA A 68 -8.24 10.33 -7.85
N GLU A 69 -8.94 11.16 -7.06
CA GLU A 69 -10.39 11.38 -7.22
C GLU A 69 -10.75 11.74 -8.65
N SER A 70 -11.71 11.01 -9.24
CA SER A 70 -12.12 11.16 -10.63
C SER A 70 -13.52 11.75 -10.73
N THR A 71 -13.70 12.62 -11.73
CA THR A 71 -15.01 13.14 -12.17
C THR A 71 -15.39 12.63 -13.54
N ALA A 72 -14.68 11.61 -14.08
CA ALA A 72 -14.95 11.05 -15.39
C ALA A 72 -16.36 10.47 -15.45
N PRO A 73 -17.14 10.76 -16.52
CA PRO A 73 -18.48 10.21 -16.67
C PRO A 73 -18.40 8.71 -16.96
N LEU A 74 -19.26 7.91 -16.30
CA LEU A 74 -19.33 6.46 -16.43
C LEU A 74 -20.51 6.00 -17.30
N ASP A 75 -21.35 6.92 -17.72
CA ASP A 75 -22.56 6.67 -18.51
C ASP A 75 -22.33 6.72 -20.03
N ARG A 76 -21.09 7.04 -20.45
CA ARG A 76 -20.72 7.12 -21.86
C ARG A 76 -20.36 5.75 -22.42
N ILE A 77 -20.82 5.50 -23.66
CA ILE A 77 -20.48 4.32 -24.44
C ILE A 77 -19.06 4.47 -24.97
N GLY A 78 -18.25 3.42 -24.85
CA GLY A 78 -16.89 3.38 -25.39
C GLY A 78 -16.69 2.22 -26.37
N VAL A 79 -15.53 2.25 -27.03
CA VAL A 79 -15.10 1.15 -27.91
C VAL A 79 -15.01 -0.16 -27.13
N GLY A 80 -15.52 -1.24 -27.75
CA GLY A 80 -15.57 -2.57 -27.16
C GLY A 80 -16.80 -2.83 -26.26
N ASP A 81 -17.62 -1.81 -25.96
CA ASP A 81 -18.87 -2.02 -25.23
C ASP A 81 -19.85 -2.84 -26.05
N THR A 82 -20.61 -3.70 -25.40
CA THR A 82 -21.67 -4.49 -26.03
C THR A 82 -23.03 -3.88 -25.76
N LEU A 83 -23.74 -3.48 -26.81
CA LEU A 83 -25.05 -2.87 -26.72
C LEU A 83 -26.14 -3.84 -27.15
N SER A 84 -27.25 -3.88 -26.40
CA SER A 84 -28.49 -4.53 -26.78
C SER A 84 -29.45 -3.47 -27.31
N VAL A 85 -29.92 -3.64 -28.55
CA VAL A 85 -30.82 -2.69 -29.21
C VAL A 85 -32.15 -3.36 -29.45
N SER A 86 -33.21 -2.80 -28.93
CA SER A 86 -34.59 -3.25 -29.15
C SER A 86 -35.34 -2.21 -29.98
N ILE A 87 -35.94 -2.66 -31.07
CA ILE A 87 -36.73 -1.83 -31.99
C ILE A 87 -38.19 -2.26 -31.89
N TYR A 88 -39.04 -1.31 -31.58
CA TYR A 88 -40.50 -1.48 -31.63
C TYR A 88 -41.07 -0.72 -32.82
N GLU A 89 -41.82 -1.41 -33.65
CA GLU A 89 -42.50 -0.85 -34.83
C GLU A 89 -44.04 -0.96 -34.65
N PRO A 90 -44.74 0.17 -34.44
CA PRO A 90 -46.20 0.15 -34.26
C PRO A 90 -46.96 -0.36 -35.48
N SER A 91 -46.44 -0.16 -36.69
CA SER A 91 -47.09 -0.56 -37.94
C SER A 91 -46.92 -2.04 -38.26
N GLY A 92 -46.01 -2.78 -37.61
CA GLY A 92 -45.74 -4.20 -37.90
C GLY A 92 -45.28 -4.53 -39.30
N ALA A 93 -44.87 -3.52 -40.10
CA ALA A 93 -44.61 -3.69 -41.51
C ALA A 93 -43.37 -4.54 -41.84
N LEU A 94 -42.33 -4.46 -41.00
CA LEU A 94 -41.08 -5.21 -41.20
C LEU A 94 -40.95 -6.43 -40.25
N PHE A 95 -41.40 -6.32 -39.02
CA PHE A 95 -41.21 -7.36 -38.03
C PHE A 95 -42.50 -8.08 -37.61
N GLY A 96 -43.68 -7.57 -38.05
CA GLY A 96 -44.97 -8.21 -37.83
C GLY A 96 -45.19 -9.46 -38.66
N ALA A 97 -45.61 -10.57 -38.06
CA ALA A 97 -46.05 -11.74 -38.79
C ALA A 97 -47.32 -11.39 -39.63
N ARG A 98 -47.29 -11.60 -40.95
CA ARG A 98 -48.48 -11.57 -41.79
C ARG A 98 -49.31 -12.80 -41.50
N GLY A 99 -50.04 -12.78 -40.40
CA GLY A 99 -51.13 -13.75 -40.12
C GLY A 99 -52.41 -13.24 -40.74
N GLY A 100 -53.14 -14.09 -41.51
CA GLY A 100 -54.31 -13.71 -42.25
C GLY A 100 -55.39 -13.05 -41.35
N GLY A 101 -55.88 -11.88 -41.80
CA GLY A 101 -57.14 -11.29 -41.38
C GLY A 101 -57.24 -10.82 -39.94
N GLY A 102 -56.39 -9.95 -39.48
CA GLY A 102 -56.48 -9.37 -38.13
C GLY A 102 -55.64 -8.11 -37.99
N THR A 103 -56.04 -7.23 -37.11
CA THR A 103 -55.36 -5.98 -36.70
C THR A 103 -53.85 -6.10 -36.67
N VAL A 104 -53.16 -5.16 -37.31
CA VAL A 104 -51.69 -5.04 -37.30
C VAL A 104 -51.26 -4.79 -35.84
N GLN A 105 -50.74 -5.84 -35.16
CA GLN A 105 -50.15 -5.70 -33.86
C GLN A 105 -48.68 -5.21 -34.03
N GLY A 106 -48.33 -4.16 -33.28
CA GLY A 106 -46.95 -3.69 -33.26
C GLY A 106 -46.00 -4.83 -32.89
N ALA A 107 -44.87 -4.90 -33.56
CA ALA A 107 -43.85 -5.91 -33.31
C ALA A 107 -42.63 -5.31 -32.61
N SER A 108 -42.14 -6.01 -31.61
CA SER A 108 -40.88 -5.69 -30.93
C SER A 108 -39.85 -6.73 -31.33
N GLN A 109 -38.69 -6.27 -31.76
CA GLN A 109 -37.55 -7.14 -32.04
C GLN A 109 -36.29 -6.63 -31.30
N THR A 110 -35.69 -7.50 -30.51
CA THR A 110 -34.35 -7.27 -29.97
C THR A 110 -33.32 -7.81 -30.96
N LEU A 111 -32.41 -6.95 -31.39
CA LEU A 111 -31.33 -7.34 -32.27
C LEU A 111 -30.26 -8.15 -31.52
N PRO A 112 -29.47 -8.97 -32.22
CA PRO A 112 -28.27 -9.56 -31.64
C PRO A 112 -27.40 -8.47 -30.97
N PRO A 113 -26.71 -8.79 -29.87
CA PRO A 113 -25.80 -7.83 -29.20
C PRO A 113 -24.79 -7.26 -30.20
N ALA A 114 -24.68 -5.94 -30.26
CA ALA A 114 -23.77 -5.21 -31.14
C ALA A 114 -22.57 -4.67 -30.34
N VAL A 115 -21.37 -5.06 -30.77
CA VAL A 115 -20.11 -4.54 -30.16
C VAL A 115 -19.76 -3.22 -30.83
N VAL A 116 -19.39 -2.22 -30.04
CA VAL A 116 -18.87 -0.94 -30.54
C VAL A 116 -17.50 -1.16 -31.18
N ALA A 117 -17.38 -0.96 -32.46
CA ALA A 117 -16.16 -1.13 -33.22
C ALA A 117 -15.12 -0.04 -32.87
N ASP A 118 -13.87 -0.24 -33.30
CA ASP A 118 -12.77 0.74 -33.11
C ASP A 118 -13.07 2.10 -33.78
N SER A 119 -13.96 2.10 -34.80
CA SER A 119 -14.49 3.33 -35.44
C SER A 119 -15.51 4.09 -34.57
N GLY A 120 -15.83 3.61 -33.38
CA GLY A 120 -16.86 4.19 -32.51
C GLY A 120 -18.31 3.92 -32.98
N THR A 121 -18.52 2.97 -33.91
CA THR A 121 -19.82 2.69 -34.49
C THR A 121 -20.35 1.31 -34.15
N ILE A 122 -21.68 1.15 -34.24
CA ILE A 122 -22.36 -0.17 -34.23
C ILE A 122 -23.04 -0.41 -35.55
N GLN A 123 -23.17 -1.68 -35.94
CA GLN A 123 -23.91 -2.06 -37.16
C GLN A 123 -25.37 -2.35 -36.82
N ILE A 124 -26.28 -1.62 -37.44
CA ILE A 124 -27.73 -1.79 -37.24
C ILE A 124 -28.34 -2.20 -38.57
N PRO A 125 -29.12 -3.29 -38.62
CA PRO A 125 -29.87 -3.67 -39.84
C PRO A 125 -30.70 -2.50 -40.35
N PHE A 126 -30.71 -2.31 -41.65
CA PHE A 126 -31.39 -1.22 -42.39
C PHE A 126 -30.78 0.18 -42.16
N ALA A 127 -30.09 0.45 -41.03
CA ALA A 127 -29.47 1.75 -40.76
C ALA A 127 -27.99 1.80 -41.17
N GLY A 128 -27.31 0.65 -41.21
CA GLY A 128 -25.86 0.59 -41.43
C GLY A 128 -25.06 0.92 -40.20
N ALA A 129 -23.89 1.55 -40.39
CA ALA A 129 -23.02 1.98 -39.29
C ALA A 129 -23.58 3.24 -38.61
N VAL A 130 -23.80 3.18 -37.31
CA VAL A 130 -24.28 4.30 -36.47
C VAL A 130 -23.22 4.65 -35.43
N ALA A 131 -22.76 5.92 -35.39
CA ALA A 131 -21.82 6.41 -34.40
C ALA A 131 -22.49 6.49 -33.03
N VAL A 132 -21.88 5.85 -32.05
CA VAL A 132 -22.40 5.75 -30.65
C VAL A 132 -21.35 6.03 -29.61
N GLU A 133 -20.07 6.06 -29.94
CA GLU A 133 -18.99 6.37 -29.01
C GLU A 133 -19.16 7.77 -28.39
N GLY A 134 -18.93 7.87 -27.08
CA GLY A 134 -19.10 9.11 -26.32
C GLY A 134 -20.54 9.51 -26.03
N LEU A 135 -21.54 8.79 -26.60
CA LEU A 135 -22.96 9.02 -26.32
C LEU A 135 -23.40 8.29 -25.05
N THR A 136 -24.41 8.79 -24.38
CA THR A 136 -25.19 8.01 -23.40
C THR A 136 -26.07 6.97 -24.11
N VAL A 137 -26.58 5.99 -23.39
CA VAL A 137 -27.50 4.98 -23.96
C VAL A 137 -28.76 5.63 -24.53
N ALA A 138 -29.25 6.71 -23.95
CA ALA A 138 -30.42 7.47 -24.41
C ALA A 138 -30.10 8.21 -25.75
N GLU A 139 -28.94 8.88 -25.81
CA GLU A 139 -28.49 9.58 -27.03
C GLU A 139 -28.20 8.57 -28.15
N ALA A 140 -27.63 7.41 -27.85
CA ALA A 140 -27.42 6.32 -28.80
C ALA A 140 -28.74 5.79 -29.34
N GLY A 141 -29.76 5.60 -28.50
CA GLY A 141 -31.12 5.23 -28.92
C GLY A 141 -31.72 6.25 -29.87
N ALA A 142 -31.55 7.54 -29.56
CA ALA A 142 -31.98 8.62 -30.44
C ALA A 142 -31.22 8.63 -31.80
N ALA A 143 -29.90 8.34 -31.77
CA ALA A 143 -29.09 8.25 -33.00
C ALA A 143 -29.52 7.08 -33.90
N VAL A 144 -29.70 5.89 -33.31
CA VAL A 144 -30.20 4.70 -34.02
C VAL A 144 -31.60 4.97 -34.59
N ARG A 145 -32.49 5.58 -33.79
CA ARG A 145 -33.84 5.94 -34.29
C ARG A 145 -33.77 6.89 -35.47
N ARG A 146 -32.95 7.94 -35.43
CA ARG A 146 -32.79 8.87 -36.58
C ARG A 146 -32.29 8.16 -37.83
N ALA A 147 -31.36 7.21 -37.69
CA ALA A 147 -30.84 6.45 -38.84
C ALA A 147 -31.87 5.48 -39.45
N LEU A 148 -32.90 5.09 -38.71
CA LEU A 148 -33.99 4.21 -39.14
C LEU A 148 -35.19 4.96 -39.73
N ILE A 149 -35.34 6.28 -39.47
CA ILE A 149 -36.43 7.09 -40.05
C ILE A 149 -36.42 7.02 -41.58
N GLY A 150 -37.58 6.78 -42.16
CA GLY A 150 -37.74 6.62 -43.63
C GLY A 150 -37.40 5.21 -44.14
N ARG A 151 -36.83 4.34 -43.31
CA ARG A 151 -36.54 2.93 -43.67
C ARG A 151 -37.44 1.95 -42.90
N VAL A 152 -37.84 2.32 -41.67
CA VAL A 152 -38.76 1.60 -40.79
C VAL A 152 -39.90 2.53 -40.41
N GLY A 153 -41.13 2.00 -40.29
CA GLY A 153 -42.32 2.79 -40.01
C GLY A 153 -42.40 3.22 -38.53
N ASN A 154 -42.08 4.49 -38.24
CA ASN A 154 -42.15 5.13 -36.90
C ASN A 154 -41.46 4.30 -35.78
N PRO A 155 -40.17 3.98 -35.93
CA PRO A 155 -39.46 3.12 -34.98
C PRO A 155 -39.34 3.76 -33.62
N GLN A 156 -39.57 3.00 -32.53
CA GLN A 156 -39.18 3.29 -31.17
C GLN A 156 -37.93 2.44 -30.86
N VAL A 157 -36.87 3.07 -30.37
CA VAL A 157 -35.60 2.37 -30.12
C VAL A 157 -35.22 2.51 -28.67
N THR A 158 -34.92 1.37 -28.03
CA THR A 158 -34.34 1.30 -26.72
C THR A 158 -32.95 0.68 -26.80
N VAL A 159 -31.96 1.34 -26.26
CA VAL A 159 -30.59 0.84 -26.18
C VAL A 159 -30.26 0.59 -24.71
N THR A 160 -29.69 -0.57 -24.41
CA THR A 160 -29.15 -0.91 -23.10
C THR A 160 -27.69 -1.40 -23.26
N ARG A 161 -26.86 -1.16 -22.28
CA ARG A 161 -25.48 -1.65 -22.26
C ARG A 161 -25.48 -3.03 -21.60
N ALA A 162 -25.18 -4.08 -22.37
CA ALA A 162 -25.09 -5.45 -21.88
C ALA A 162 -23.74 -5.70 -21.19
N GLU A 163 -22.63 -5.23 -21.80
CA GLU A 163 -21.29 -5.29 -21.23
C GLU A 163 -20.59 -3.96 -21.43
N ALA A 164 -19.76 -3.56 -20.45
CA ALA A 164 -19.07 -2.25 -20.43
C ALA A 164 -17.57 -2.38 -20.18
N PRO A 165 -16.80 -3.07 -21.01
CA PRO A 165 -15.37 -3.17 -20.83
C PRO A 165 -14.65 -1.80 -20.92
N SER A 166 -15.22 -0.82 -21.65
CA SER A 166 -14.64 0.51 -21.77
C SER A 166 -14.55 1.24 -20.42
N THR A 167 -15.45 0.97 -19.48
CA THR A 167 -15.46 1.58 -18.14
C THR A 167 -14.72 0.74 -17.10
N GLY A 168 -14.02 -0.32 -17.52
CA GLY A 168 -13.33 -1.22 -16.59
C GLY A 168 -12.07 -0.64 -15.98
N VAL A 169 -11.83 -0.98 -14.70
CA VAL A 169 -10.55 -0.83 -14.02
C VAL A 169 -9.88 -2.18 -13.83
N THR A 170 -8.55 -2.21 -13.77
CA THR A 170 -7.80 -3.45 -13.58
C THR A 170 -7.36 -3.54 -12.12
N VAL A 171 -7.72 -4.63 -11.43
CA VAL A 171 -7.36 -4.90 -10.05
C VAL A 171 -6.34 -6.03 -10.00
N LEU A 172 -5.21 -5.79 -9.33
CA LEU A 172 -4.05 -6.69 -9.26
C LEU A 172 -3.53 -6.82 -7.83
N GLY A 173 -2.60 -7.76 -7.62
CA GLY A 173 -1.88 -7.95 -6.36
C GLY A 173 -2.66 -8.77 -5.34
N GLU A 174 -2.57 -8.39 -4.07
CA GLU A 174 -3.11 -9.14 -2.93
C GLU A 174 -4.63 -9.00 -2.78
N VAL A 175 -5.37 -9.39 -3.82
CA VAL A 175 -6.83 -9.54 -3.83
C VAL A 175 -7.19 -10.99 -4.10
N ARG A 176 -8.39 -11.41 -3.67
CA ARG A 176 -8.82 -12.81 -3.86
C ARG A 176 -9.08 -13.17 -5.32
N THR A 177 -9.60 -12.21 -6.09
CA THR A 177 -9.97 -12.41 -7.51
C THR A 177 -9.43 -11.25 -8.33
N PRO A 178 -8.13 -11.30 -8.74
CA PRO A 178 -7.57 -10.29 -9.63
C PRO A 178 -8.29 -10.32 -10.99
N GLY A 179 -8.44 -9.15 -11.60
CA GLY A 179 -9.09 -9.05 -12.90
C GLY A 179 -9.56 -7.65 -13.24
N ARG A 180 -10.39 -7.58 -14.30
CA ARG A 180 -11.01 -6.34 -14.74
C ARG A 180 -12.40 -6.20 -14.12
N VAL A 181 -12.64 -5.10 -13.43
CA VAL A 181 -13.92 -4.77 -12.77
C VAL A 181 -14.57 -3.61 -13.52
N PRO A 182 -15.80 -3.77 -14.04
CA PRO A 182 -16.51 -2.67 -14.69
C PRO A 182 -17.00 -1.67 -13.62
N LEU A 183 -16.73 -0.39 -13.85
CA LEU A 183 -17.30 0.71 -13.07
C LEU A 183 -18.74 0.98 -13.49
N SER A 184 -19.54 1.42 -12.54
CA SER A 184 -20.91 1.90 -12.75
C SER A 184 -21.19 3.08 -11.83
N VAL A 185 -22.26 3.82 -12.07
CA VAL A 185 -22.69 4.95 -11.23
C VAL A 185 -22.86 4.57 -9.75
N SER A 186 -23.19 3.31 -9.46
CA SER A 186 -23.34 2.78 -8.10
C SER A 186 -22.11 2.03 -7.57
N ARG A 187 -21.06 1.90 -8.39
CA ARG A 187 -19.83 1.15 -8.06
C ARG A 187 -18.66 1.86 -8.72
N ASP A 188 -18.36 3.05 -8.26
CA ASP A 188 -17.32 3.90 -8.81
C ASP A 188 -16.17 4.16 -7.82
N ARG A 189 -16.34 3.77 -6.54
CA ARG A 189 -15.33 4.00 -5.52
C ARG A 189 -14.39 2.83 -5.35
N LEU A 190 -13.20 3.14 -4.87
CA LEU A 190 -12.11 2.20 -4.67
C LEU A 190 -12.50 0.98 -3.82
N LEU A 191 -13.21 1.19 -2.70
CA LEU A 191 -13.67 0.08 -1.85
C LEU A 191 -14.68 -0.83 -2.54
N ASP A 192 -15.57 -0.28 -3.38
CA ASP A 192 -16.55 -1.07 -4.13
C ASP A 192 -15.84 -2.00 -5.12
N VAL A 193 -14.79 -1.48 -5.77
CA VAL A 193 -13.99 -2.23 -6.74
C VAL A 193 -13.16 -3.31 -6.05
N ILE A 194 -12.54 -3.00 -4.91
CA ILE A 194 -11.81 -4.00 -4.11
C ILE A 194 -12.77 -5.07 -3.59
N ALA A 195 -13.97 -4.70 -3.12
CA ALA A 195 -14.99 -5.65 -2.67
C ALA A 195 -15.47 -6.56 -3.82
N ALA A 196 -15.67 -6.01 -5.02
CA ALA A 196 -16.01 -6.78 -6.21
C ALA A 196 -14.93 -7.79 -6.62
N SER A 197 -13.66 -7.51 -6.27
CA SER A 197 -12.51 -8.43 -6.43
C SER A 197 -12.36 -9.42 -5.26
N GLY A 198 -13.39 -9.57 -4.41
CA GLY A 198 -13.40 -10.49 -3.27
C GLY A 198 -12.69 -9.97 -2.02
N GLY A 199 -12.27 -8.72 -2.02
CA GLY A 199 -11.52 -8.11 -0.91
C GLY A 199 -10.03 -8.51 -0.87
N PRO A 200 -9.29 -8.00 0.11
CA PRO A 200 -7.88 -8.31 0.28
C PRO A 200 -7.65 -9.79 0.64
N SER A 201 -6.54 -10.35 0.18
CA SER A 201 -6.11 -11.73 0.48
C SER A 201 -5.26 -11.82 1.75
N ARG A 202 -4.80 -10.67 2.26
CA ARG A 202 -3.94 -10.56 3.45
C ARG A 202 -4.54 -9.61 4.49
N SER A 203 -3.86 -9.51 5.63
CA SER A 203 -4.24 -8.61 6.72
C SER A 203 -4.28 -7.15 6.24
N PRO A 204 -5.34 -6.38 6.56
CA PRO A 204 -5.48 -4.98 6.15
C PRO A 204 -4.30 -4.08 6.50
N GLU A 205 -3.64 -4.33 7.61
CA GLU A 205 -2.49 -3.56 8.10
C GLU A 205 -1.22 -3.76 7.29
N GLU A 206 -1.17 -4.84 6.48
CA GLU A 206 -0.01 -5.22 5.68
C GLU A 206 -0.20 -4.93 4.19
N ILE A 207 -1.25 -4.18 3.84
CA ILE A 207 -1.57 -3.85 2.46
C ILE A 207 -1.45 -2.36 2.23
N GLU A 208 -0.71 -2.01 1.19
CA GLU A 208 -0.70 -0.70 0.58
C GLU A 208 -1.50 -0.74 -0.72
N VAL A 209 -2.43 0.20 -0.88
CA VAL A 209 -3.19 0.38 -2.12
C VAL A 209 -2.49 1.40 -2.99
N VAL A 210 -2.27 1.05 -4.24
CA VAL A 210 -1.72 1.92 -5.27
C VAL A 210 -2.75 2.07 -6.38
N VAL A 211 -3.13 3.32 -6.66
CA VAL A 211 -3.97 3.67 -7.81
C VAL A 211 -3.09 4.35 -8.83
N SER A 212 -3.07 3.82 -10.06
CA SER A 212 -2.27 4.37 -11.17
C SER A 212 -3.17 4.78 -12.33
N ARG A 213 -2.96 5.99 -12.83
CA ARG A 213 -3.64 6.58 -13.99
C ARG A 213 -2.61 7.18 -14.93
N GLY A 214 -2.44 6.61 -16.11
CA GLY A 214 -1.35 6.98 -17.01
C GLY A 214 0.01 6.82 -16.35
N GLN A 215 0.78 7.89 -16.23
CA GLN A 215 2.10 7.92 -15.60
C GLN A 215 2.06 8.33 -14.11
N THR A 216 0.90 8.68 -13.60
CA THR A 216 0.76 9.13 -12.21
C THR A 216 0.27 7.99 -11.32
N SER A 217 0.87 7.87 -10.14
CA SER A 217 0.47 6.88 -9.14
C SER A 217 0.28 7.56 -7.78
N TRP A 218 -0.75 7.14 -7.08
CA TRP A 218 -1.05 7.52 -5.70
C TRP A 218 -1.11 6.26 -4.84
N ARG A 219 -0.74 6.39 -3.59
CA ARG A 219 -0.72 5.26 -2.66
C ARG A 219 -1.24 5.63 -1.29
N ALA A 220 -1.81 4.68 -0.59
CA ALA A 220 -2.16 4.80 0.81
C ALA A 220 -2.26 3.42 1.47
N PRO A 221 -2.06 3.31 2.79
CA PRO A 221 -2.39 2.10 3.53
C PRO A 221 -3.87 1.73 3.35
N TYR A 222 -4.16 0.45 3.17
CA TYR A 222 -5.55 -0.01 3.01
C TYR A 222 -6.42 0.36 4.23
N THR A 223 -5.83 0.36 5.43
CA THR A 223 -6.52 0.82 6.66
C THR A 223 -6.97 2.28 6.56
N ALA A 224 -6.20 3.15 5.92
CA ALA A 224 -6.60 4.54 5.69
C ALA A 224 -7.79 4.62 4.71
N VAL A 225 -7.80 3.77 3.68
CA VAL A 225 -8.92 3.71 2.71
C VAL A 225 -10.23 3.27 3.38
N THR A 226 -10.15 2.36 4.36
CA THR A 226 -11.33 1.86 5.08
C THR A 226 -11.84 2.80 6.16
N THR A 227 -10.97 3.63 6.74
CA THR A 227 -11.33 4.49 7.89
C THR A 227 -11.57 5.95 7.51
N ARG A 228 -10.97 6.43 6.40
CA ARG A 228 -11.05 7.82 5.97
C ARG A 228 -11.79 7.94 4.64
N PHE A 229 -12.88 8.70 4.65
CA PHE A 229 -13.72 8.87 3.45
C PHE A 229 -12.97 9.52 2.28
N ASP A 230 -12.05 10.46 2.55
CA ASP A 230 -11.23 11.15 1.54
C ASP A 230 -10.24 10.24 0.82
N GLN A 231 -9.96 9.04 1.38
CA GLN A 231 -9.10 8.05 0.75
C GLN A 231 -9.88 7.01 -0.08
N ASN A 232 -11.20 6.90 0.09
CA ASN A 232 -12.07 6.06 -0.73
C ASN A 232 -12.50 6.83 -2.00
N VAL A 233 -11.55 7.06 -2.88
CA VAL A 233 -11.69 7.90 -4.09
C VAL A 233 -12.55 7.22 -5.15
N ARG A 234 -13.16 8.04 -6.02
CA ARG A 234 -13.77 7.59 -7.27
C ARG A 234 -12.69 7.29 -8.31
N LEU A 235 -12.82 6.16 -8.96
CA LEU A 235 -11.91 5.71 -10.00
C LEU A 235 -12.34 6.21 -11.39
N ALA A 236 -11.38 6.31 -12.29
CA ALA A 236 -11.63 6.56 -13.70
C ALA A 236 -11.57 5.26 -14.51
N PRO A 237 -12.28 5.17 -15.64
CA PRO A 237 -12.06 4.11 -16.61
C PRO A 237 -10.58 3.98 -16.99
N GLY A 238 -10.07 2.75 -17.01
CA GLY A 238 -8.68 2.46 -17.33
C GLY A 238 -7.70 2.59 -16.17
N ASP A 239 -8.14 2.99 -14.97
CA ASP A 239 -7.29 2.97 -13.78
C ASP A 239 -6.80 1.55 -13.47
N ARG A 240 -5.61 1.48 -12.89
CA ARG A 240 -5.06 0.26 -12.32
C ARG A 240 -5.02 0.41 -10.81
N VAL A 241 -5.63 -0.54 -10.11
CA VAL A 241 -5.61 -0.66 -8.66
C VAL A 241 -4.74 -1.86 -8.31
N SER A 242 -3.66 -1.64 -7.57
CA SER A 242 -2.76 -2.69 -7.08
C SER A 242 -2.80 -2.73 -5.56
N LEU A 243 -3.03 -3.90 -5.00
CA LEU A 243 -2.87 -4.15 -3.56
C LEU A 243 -1.50 -4.79 -3.36
N GLU A 244 -0.57 -4.03 -2.77
CA GLU A 244 0.80 -4.45 -2.55
C GLU A 244 1.00 -4.94 -1.13
N TYR A 245 1.68 -6.08 -0.97
CA TYR A 245 2.05 -6.58 0.34
C TYR A 245 3.20 -5.77 0.92
N ARG A 246 2.97 -5.16 2.08
CA ARG A 246 3.93 -4.39 2.87
C ARG A 246 4.05 -5.02 4.25
N PRO A 247 4.92 -6.02 4.42
CA PRO A 247 5.07 -6.69 5.70
C PRO A 247 5.52 -5.69 6.77
N ARG A 248 4.81 -5.71 7.90
CA ARG A 248 5.17 -4.93 9.09
C ARG A 248 6.18 -5.73 9.90
N ARG A 249 7.42 -5.26 9.95
CA ARG A 249 8.52 -5.93 10.63
C ARG A 249 9.20 -4.99 11.60
N TYR A 250 9.74 -5.55 12.66
CA TYR A 250 10.63 -4.87 13.60
C TYR A 250 11.86 -5.75 13.84
N SER A 251 12.94 -5.15 14.29
CA SER A 251 14.18 -5.85 14.60
C SER A 251 14.43 -5.85 16.10
N VAL A 252 14.98 -6.94 16.61
CA VAL A 252 15.37 -7.05 18.03
C VAL A 252 16.81 -7.52 18.11
N MET A 253 17.62 -6.83 18.91
CA MET A 253 19.04 -7.09 19.09
C MET A 253 19.47 -6.95 20.56
N GLY A 254 20.65 -7.49 20.90
CA GLY A 254 21.28 -7.36 22.22
C GLY A 254 21.13 -8.56 23.12
N ALA A 255 21.03 -8.35 24.43
CA ALA A 255 20.97 -9.39 25.45
C ALA A 255 19.60 -10.06 25.53
N LEU A 256 19.19 -10.69 24.44
CA LEU A 256 17.96 -11.45 24.26
C LEU A 256 18.29 -12.89 23.82
N GLY A 257 17.31 -13.77 23.83
CA GLY A 257 17.51 -15.16 23.42
C GLY A 257 17.92 -15.33 21.97
N ALA A 258 17.56 -14.40 21.07
CA ALA A 258 17.99 -14.39 19.67
C ALA A 258 17.93 -12.98 19.09
N VAL A 259 18.89 -12.67 18.22
CA VAL A 259 18.81 -11.52 17.29
C VAL A 259 17.87 -11.94 16.15
N SER A 260 16.79 -11.20 15.97
CA SER A 260 15.81 -11.55 14.93
C SER A 260 15.10 -10.34 14.36
N GLN A 261 14.75 -10.45 13.08
CA GLN A 261 13.70 -9.64 12.48
C GLN A 261 12.39 -10.43 12.59
N ALA A 262 11.39 -9.84 13.21
CA ALA A 262 10.10 -10.47 13.45
C ALA A 262 8.96 -9.72 12.75
N GLU A 263 7.97 -10.45 12.28
CA GLU A 263 6.74 -9.87 11.77
C GLU A 263 5.85 -9.42 12.93
N MET A 264 5.22 -8.26 12.78
CA MET A 264 4.38 -7.70 13.86
C MET A 264 3.05 -8.45 14.00
N GLY A 265 2.55 -9.04 12.89
CA GLY A 265 1.22 -9.62 12.83
C GLY A 265 0.10 -8.56 12.84
N PRO A 266 -1.17 -8.98 12.87
CA PRO A 266 -2.31 -8.07 12.91
C PRO A 266 -2.42 -7.33 14.24
N GLY A 267 -2.93 -6.10 14.18
CA GLY A 267 -3.14 -5.24 15.33
C GLY A 267 -1.91 -4.47 15.80
N ALA A 268 -2.05 -3.76 16.93
CA ALA A 268 -0.97 -3.02 17.57
C ALA A 268 -0.06 -3.97 18.34
N LEU A 269 1.25 -3.79 18.21
CA LEU A 269 2.26 -4.53 18.94
C LEU A 269 2.91 -3.62 19.98
N THR A 270 2.80 -3.95 21.27
CA THR A 270 3.45 -3.19 22.32
C THR A 270 4.91 -3.62 22.51
N LEU A 271 5.74 -2.75 23.12
CA LEU A 271 7.13 -3.06 23.43
C LEU A 271 7.26 -4.29 24.35
N ALA A 272 6.37 -4.42 25.33
CA ALA A 272 6.34 -5.60 26.20
C ALA A 272 6.08 -6.89 25.40
N ALA A 273 5.11 -6.87 24.47
CA ALA A 273 4.81 -8.02 23.62
C ALA A 273 5.95 -8.31 22.62
N ALA A 274 6.60 -7.26 22.09
CA ALA A 274 7.75 -7.42 21.20
C ALA A 274 8.94 -8.08 21.91
N LEU A 275 9.26 -7.65 23.12
CA LEU A 275 10.29 -8.26 23.97
C LEU A 275 9.95 -9.71 24.33
N ALA A 276 8.70 -9.98 24.70
CA ALA A 276 8.25 -11.35 25.01
C ALA A 276 8.39 -12.31 23.81
N ARG A 277 8.06 -11.85 22.60
CA ARG A 277 8.24 -12.63 21.37
C ARG A 277 9.71 -12.90 21.03
N ALA A 278 10.61 -11.98 21.39
CA ALA A 278 12.05 -12.13 21.18
C ALA A 278 12.75 -12.99 22.28
N GLY A 279 12.00 -13.58 23.19
CA GLY A 279 12.50 -14.46 24.24
C GLY A 279 12.83 -13.75 25.55
N ALA A 280 12.34 -12.53 25.77
CA ALA A 280 12.56 -11.66 26.91
C ALA A 280 14.05 -11.33 27.18
N PRO A 281 14.37 -10.24 27.89
CA PRO A 281 15.75 -9.92 28.30
C PRO A 281 16.34 -10.99 29.20
N ASN A 282 17.59 -11.40 28.93
CA ASN A 282 18.28 -12.38 29.73
C ASN A 282 18.59 -11.79 31.13
N PRO A 283 18.05 -12.34 32.23
CA PRO A 283 18.18 -11.76 33.55
C PRO A 283 19.62 -11.66 34.08
N ASN A 284 20.54 -12.46 33.49
CA ASN A 284 21.94 -12.48 33.96
C ASN A 284 22.85 -11.56 33.14
N THR A 285 22.44 -11.12 31.95
CA THR A 285 23.31 -10.36 31.07
C THR A 285 22.69 -9.06 30.56
N ALA A 286 21.37 -8.91 30.58
CA ALA A 286 20.68 -7.72 30.07
C ALA A 286 20.74 -6.56 31.09
N ASP A 287 20.93 -5.34 30.56
CA ASP A 287 20.68 -4.12 31.33
C ASP A 287 19.21 -3.70 31.20
N ALA A 288 18.39 -4.16 32.15
CA ALA A 288 16.96 -3.83 32.18
C ALA A 288 16.67 -2.33 32.40
N ARG A 289 17.66 -1.52 32.81
CA ARG A 289 17.51 -0.08 33.01
C ARG A 289 17.55 0.74 31.72
N SER A 290 17.86 0.10 30.63
CA SER A 290 18.12 0.81 29.37
C SER A 290 17.70 0.03 28.15
N VAL A 291 16.44 -0.36 28.08
CA VAL A 291 15.87 -0.87 26.82
C VAL A 291 15.70 0.30 25.86
N LEU A 292 16.28 0.18 24.68
CA LEU A 292 16.33 1.24 23.66
C LEU A 292 15.46 0.88 22.48
N VAL A 293 14.70 1.86 21.95
CA VAL A 293 13.97 1.74 20.71
C VAL A 293 14.45 2.83 19.76
N PHE A 294 15.07 2.41 18.65
CA PHE A 294 15.53 3.30 17.59
C PHE A 294 14.42 3.44 16.54
N ARG A 295 14.03 4.67 16.28
CA ARG A 295 12.95 4.99 15.34
C ARG A 295 13.26 6.25 14.56
N PHE A 296 12.83 6.30 13.30
CA PHE A 296 12.78 7.52 12.52
C PHE A 296 11.39 8.15 12.67
N GLU A 297 11.32 9.26 13.38
CA GLU A 297 10.06 9.96 13.60
C GLU A 297 9.75 10.98 12.52
N SER A 298 8.46 11.25 12.30
CA SER A 298 8.06 12.34 11.43
C SER A 298 8.48 13.70 12.00
N PRO A 299 8.70 14.73 11.15
CA PRO A 299 9.02 16.07 11.64
C PRO A 299 7.96 16.66 12.58
N ALA A 300 6.70 16.22 12.47
CA ALA A 300 5.62 16.65 13.35
C ALA A 300 5.80 16.06 14.76
N VAL A 301 6.08 14.76 14.86
CA VAL A 301 6.37 14.08 16.13
C VAL A 301 7.65 14.63 16.77
N ALA A 302 8.72 14.81 15.97
CA ALA A 302 9.98 15.35 16.46
C ALA A 302 9.79 16.75 17.09
N ARG A 303 9.01 17.62 16.47
CA ARG A 303 8.66 18.93 17.02
C ARG A 303 7.87 18.83 18.32
N ALA A 304 6.91 17.89 18.39
CA ALA A 304 6.14 17.67 19.62
C ALA A 304 7.01 17.16 20.77
N LEU A 305 8.06 16.39 20.46
CA LEU A 305 9.07 15.92 21.43
C LEU A 305 10.11 17.00 21.80
N GLY A 306 10.11 18.18 21.15
CA GLY A 306 11.13 19.20 21.33
C GLY A 306 12.49 18.82 20.74
N VAL A 307 12.52 17.89 19.78
CA VAL A 307 13.73 17.37 19.14
C VAL A 307 14.20 18.32 18.05
N THR A 308 15.48 18.68 18.05
CA THR A 308 16.11 19.65 17.13
C THR A 308 17.06 19.01 16.11
N GLN A 309 17.23 17.69 16.13
CA GLN A 309 18.12 16.97 15.21
C GLN A 309 17.67 17.13 13.75
N PRO A 310 18.63 17.11 12.80
CA PRO A 310 18.32 17.28 11.39
C PRO A 310 17.45 16.12 10.86
N THR A 311 16.53 16.46 9.98
CA THR A 311 15.68 15.47 9.30
C THR A 311 16.47 14.76 8.21
N SER A 312 16.51 13.44 8.26
CA SER A 312 17.00 12.59 7.18
C SER A 312 15.87 12.26 6.17
N PRO A 313 16.16 11.65 5.01
CA PRO A 313 15.13 11.18 4.09
C PRO A 313 14.14 10.19 4.72
N ARG A 314 14.55 9.46 5.78
CA ARG A 314 13.71 8.53 6.54
C ARG A 314 12.94 9.19 7.69
N GLY A 315 13.27 10.42 8.05
CA GLY A 315 12.74 11.13 9.21
C GLY A 315 13.82 11.61 10.17
N VAL A 316 13.40 12.03 11.36
CA VAL A 316 14.29 12.47 12.44
C VAL A 316 14.67 11.27 13.29
N PRO A 317 15.96 10.94 13.44
CA PRO A 317 16.39 9.79 14.24
C PRO A 317 16.19 10.06 15.73
N VAL A 318 15.41 9.20 16.38
CA VAL A 318 15.08 9.27 17.81
C VAL A 318 15.37 7.91 18.46
N VAL A 319 16.00 7.94 19.62
CA VAL A 319 16.19 6.78 20.46
C VAL A 319 15.36 6.97 21.74
N TYR A 320 14.40 6.09 21.94
CA TYR A 320 13.62 6.05 23.18
C TYR A 320 14.30 5.11 24.16
N ARG A 321 14.52 5.58 25.41
CA ARG A 321 15.06 4.78 26.50
C ARG A 321 13.97 4.47 27.52
N LEU A 322 13.83 3.21 27.88
CA LEU A 322 12.90 2.74 28.90
C LEU A 322 13.62 1.95 29.96
N ASP A 323 13.37 2.29 31.23
CA ASP A 323 13.81 1.53 32.40
C ASP A 323 12.76 0.49 32.81
N LEU A 324 13.07 -0.79 32.59
CA LEU A 324 12.24 -1.94 32.98
C LEU A 324 12.60 -2.50 34.38
N SER A 325 13.54 -1.92 35.13
CA SER A 325 13.92 -2.43 36.45
C SER A 325 12.84 -2.22 37.51
N GLY A 326 11.93 -1.29 37.27
CA GLY A 326 10.81 -0.99 38.14
C GLY A 326 9.43 -1.35 37.55
N PRO A 327 8.40 -1.52 38.40
CA PRO A 327 7.06 -1.88 37.93
C PRO A 327 6.44 -0.81 37.03
N TYR A 328 6.76 0.46 37.17
CA TYR A 328 6.28 1.54 36.31
C TYR A 328 6.72 1.37 34.86
N GLY A 329 7.99 0.98 34.63
CA GLY A 329 8.50 0.71 33.31
C GLY A 329 7.74 -0.39 32.56
N MET A 330 7.25 -1.41 33.27
CA MET A 330 6.44 -2.49 32.69
C MET A 330 5.09 -1.99 32.18
N PHE A 331 4.43 -1.05 32.90
CA PHE A 331 3.20 -0.42 32.42
C PHE A 331 3.47 0.43 31.17
N VAL A 332 4.56 1.22 31.18
CA VAL A 332 4.95 2.01 29.99
C VAL A 332 5.27 1.11 28.81
N ALA A 333 6.00 -0.01 29.00
CA ALA A 333 6.27 -0.98 27.94
C ALA A 333 5.00 -1.62 27.37
N SER A 334 4.00 -1.85 28.22
CA SER A 334 2.70 -2.40 27.79
C SER A 334 1.85 -1.38 27.04
N ASP A 335 2.15 -0.09 27.15
CA ASP A 335 1.44 1.02 26.55
C ASP A 335 2.14 1.59 25.31
N PHE A 336 3.45 1.43 25.19
CA PHE A 336 4.24 1.93 24.07
C PHE A 336 4.13 1.02 22.85
N GLU A 337 3.62 1.53 21.73
CA GLU A 337 3.47 0.79 20.49
C GLU A 337 4.75 0.77 19.65
N ILE A 338 5.18 -0.42 19.27
CA ILE A 338 6.23 -0.65 18.27
C ILE A 338 5.64 -0.37 16.88
N ARG A 339 6.43 0.30 16.04
CA ARG A 339 6.08 0.60 14.64
C ARG A 339 6.92 -0.24 13.68
N PRO A 340 6.48 -0.38 12.42
CA PRO A 340 7.31 -0.99 11.40
C PRO A 340 8.68 -0.31 11.29
N ASP A 341 9.72 -1.10 11.05
CA ASP A 341 11.12 -0.70 10.97
C ASP A 341 11.77 -0.23 12.28
N ASP A 342 11.10 -0.36 13.43
CA ASP A 342 11.73 -0.13 14.73
C ASP A 342 12.84 -1.16 14.97
N LEU A 343 13.92 -0.68 15.62
CA LEU A 343 14.95 -1.54 16.17
C LEU A 343 14.88 -1.46 17.70
N VAL A 344 14.49 -2.55 18.34
CA VAL A 344 14.52 -2.72 19.80
C VAL A 344 15.88 -3.29 20.18
N PHE A 345 16.61 -2.59 21.04
CA PHE A 345 17.92 -3.01 21.49
C PHE A 345 17.95 -3.13 23.03
N VAL A 346 18.37 -4.29 23.51
CA VAL A 346 18.58 -4.54 24.93
C VAL A 346 20.08 -4.63 25.20
N PRO A 347 20.70 -3.60 25.81
CA PRO A 347 22.13 -3.61 26.09
C PRO A 347 22.51 -4.70 27.09
N ARG A 348 23.78 -5.11 27.05
CA ARG A 348 24.36 -5.92 28.14
C ARG A 348 24.89 -5.03 29.26
N ALA A 349 24.73 -5.50 30.47
CA ALA A 349 25.33 -4.87 31.63
C ALA A 349 26.88 -4.99 31.55
N GLY A 350 27.60 -3.85 31.44
CA GLY A 350 29.07 -3.81 31.54
C GLY A 350 29.85 -3.85 30.22
N SER A 351 29.21 -3.83 29.03
CA SER A 351 29.92 -3.76 27.75
C SER A 351 30.39 -2.32 27.39
N THR A 352 31.61 -2.18 26.84
CA THR A 352 32.31 -0.89 26.66
C THR A 352 32.56 -0.46 25.19
N GLU A 353 32.02 -1.15 24.16
CA GLU A 353 32.41 -0.91 22.75
C GLU A 353 31.27 -0.32 21.89
N LEU A 354 31.16 1.02 21.95
CA LEU A 354 30.12 1.80 21.24
C LEU A 354 30.40 2.05 19.75
N ARG A 355 31.66 2.30 19.44
CA ARG A 355 32.05 2.88 18.14
C ARG A 355 31.76 1.96 16.96
N GLU A 356 32.01 0.68 17.14
CA GLU A 356 31.85 -0.34 16.09
C GLU A 356 30.40 -0.69 15.83
N PHE A 357 29.50 -0.56 16.83
CA PHE A 357 28.07 -0.78 16.64
C PHE A 357 27.42 0.32 15.78
N PHE A 358 27.78 1.59 16.01
CA PHE A 358 27.25 2.68 15.20
C PHE A 358 27.76 2.60 13.75
N GLU A 359 28.99 2.17 13.54
CA GLU A 359 29.52 1.90 12.21
C GLU A 359 28.76 0.74 11.54
N LEU A 360 28.37 -0.30 12.29
CA LEU A 360 27.53 -1.39 11.79
C LEU A 360 26.10 -0.91 11.43
N VAL A 361 25.45 -0.15 12.30
CA VAL A 361 24.11 0.41 12.02
C VAL A 361 24.14 1.40 10.87
N GLN A 362 25.18 2.24 10.77
CA GLN A 362 25.38 3.13 9.64
C GLN A 362 25.67 2.35 8.35
N SER A 363 26.43 1.24 8.41
CA SER A 363 26.71 0.41 7.25
C SER A 363 25.45 -0.29 6.73
N VAL A 364 24.59 -0.81 7.63
CA VAL A 364 23.30 -1.42 7.25
C VAL A 364 22.34 -0.36 6.71
N THR A 365 22.32 0.84 7.29
CA THR A 365 21.51 1.96 6.79
C THR A 365 22.01 2.45 5.43
N ARG A 366 23.32 2.44 5.21
CA ARG A 366 23.96 2.82 3.94
C ARG A 366 23.69 1.82 2.84
N VAL A 367 23.74 0.52 3.12
CA VAL A 367 23.42 -0.55 2.15
C VAL A 367 21.95 -0.48 1.71
N VAL A 368 21.02 -0.20 2.63
CA VAL A 368 19.61 0.01 2.27
C VAL A 368 19.41 1.28 1.44
N TYR A 369 20.20 2.33 1.69
CA TYR A 369 20.18 3.56 0.92
C TYR A 369 20.76 3.35 -0.50
N ASP A 370 21.88 2.65 -0.64
CA ASP A 370 22.50 2.36 -1.95
C ASP A 370 21.62 1.45 -2.81
N VAL A 371 20.91 0.48 -2.24
CA VAL A 371 19.97 -0.37 -2.99
C VAL A 371 18.76 0.43 -3.48
N SER A 372 18.26 1.38 -2.69
CA SER A 372 17.14 2.23 -3.10
C SER A 372 17.52 3.27 -4.16
N VAL A 373 18.74 3.81 -4.10
CA VAL A 373 19.27 4.76 -5.09
C VAL A 373 19.62 4.05 -6.41
N THR A 374 20.20 2.84 -6.33
CA THR A 374 20.56 2.07 -7.54
C THR A 374 19.34 1.55 -8.28
N SER A 375 18.25 1.22 -7.58
CA SER A 375 16.97 0.86 -8.22
C SER A 375 16.25 2.06 -8.85
N ALA A 376 16.50 3.28 -8.37
CA ALA A 376 15.95 4.50 -8.95
C ALA A 376 16.72 4.99 -10.19
N LEU A 377 18.02 4.63 -10.31
CA LEU A 377 18.88 5.02 -11.43
C LEU A 377 18.87 4.05 -12.62
N ASN A 378 18.27 2.85 -12.47
CA ASN A 378 18.14 1.86 -13.55
C ASN A 378 16.78 1.90 -14.27
N LEU A 379 16.05 3.01 -14.19
CA LEU A 379 14.75 3.23 -14.85
C LEU A 379 14.79 4.36 -15.90
N ASP A 380 15.97 4.67 -16.46
CA ASP A 380 16.12 5.49 -17.67
C ASP A 380 16.45 4.63 -18.89
#